data_ea3e55326487297f0db480a55ecec182
#
_entry.id   ea3e55326487297f0db480a55ecec182
#
_cell.length_a   1.000
_cell.length_b   1.000
_cell.length_c   1.000
_cell.angle_alpha   90.00
_cell.angle_beta   90.00
_cell.angle_gamma   90.00
#
_symmetry.space_group_name_H-M   'P 1'
#
loop_
_entity.id
_entity.type
_entity.pdbx_description
1 polymer ?
#
loop_
_entity_poly.entity_id
_entity_poly.type
_entity_poly.pdbx_seq_one_letter_code
_entity_poly.pdbx_strand_id
1 'polypeptide(L)'
;MARPAIARLWRLAPRTRGSPCAGGLSFPLMLSHQRPAGWALCVAPMIDWTDRHCRFFHRLLAPRARLYTEMIATGAILYGDAARHLDFDPAEHPVALQLGGNEPHALARAAKAGRDWGYDEINLNCGCPSDRVQKGAFGACLMSEPALVADCVKAMRDAVDIPVTVKHRIGLDYDESYEFVRDFVGTVHAVGCEVFIVHARNAVLKGLSPKENREIPPLRYHVARQLKRDFPQASFVLNGGLVEAGSALSHIGHGGGELDGVMLGREAYQRPRVLSEISQELWPETPIPDDEAVIAAMTAYAGEQVARGVPLRAIVRHMLGLFNGQGGARRWRQMLSDSRLLAANDPALIGDAWSTVAQANRRRAA
;
A
#
# COMPACT_ATOMS: atom_id res chain seq x y z
N MET A 1 -28.76 18.92 8.39
CA MET A 1 -28.58 17.66 9.10
C MET A 1 -27.10 17.50 9.45
N ALA A 2 -26.76 17.38 10.74
CA ALA A 2 -25.40 17.42 11.25
C ALA A 2 -24.61 16.19 10.83
N ARG A 3 -23.40 16.39 10.25
CA ARG A 3 -22.42 15.31 9.98
C ARG A 3 -21.91 14.75 11.31
N PRO A 4 -21.80 13.41 11.47
CA PRO A 4 -21.35 12.82 12.71
C PRO A 4 -19.89 13.16 13.03
N ALA A 5 -19.56 13.16 14.30
CA ALA A 5 -18.33 13.67 14.94
C ALA A 5 -17.00 13.02 14.51
N ILE A 6 -17.00 12.01 13.68
CA ILE A 6 -15.79 11.26 13.20
C ILE A 6 -14.84 12.16 12.40
N ALA A 7 -15.34 13.17 11.70
CA ALA A 7 -14.49 14.10 10.92
C ALA A 7 -13.58 15.02 11.79
N ARG A 8 -13.77 15.06 13.11
CA ARG A 8 -12.97 15.92 13.99
C ARG A 8 -11.67 15.28 14.49
N LEU A 9 -11.54 13.97 14.44
CA LEU A 9 -10.34 13.26 14.93
C LEU A 9 -9.14 13.32 13.98
N TRP A 10 -9.33 13.71 12.72
CA TRP A 10 -8.31 13.58 11.68
C TRP A 10 -7.97 14.88 10.93
N ARG A 11 -8.30 16.05 11.47
CA ARG A 11 -7.87 17.33 10.85
C ARG A 11 -6.40 17.61 11.16
N LEU A 12 -5.52 17.34 10.21
CA LEU A 12 -4.18 17.91 10.17
C LEU A 12 -4.29 19.45 10.05
N ALA A 13 -3.48 20.17 10.82
CA ALA A 13 -3.46 21.63 10.85
C ALA A 13 -3.15 22.25 9.47
N PRO A 14 -3.72 23.42 9.12
CA PRO A 14 -3.45 24.07 7.85
C PRO A 14 -2.00 24.57 7.79
N ARG A 15 -1.35 24.38 6.65
CA ARG A 15 -0.03 24.95 6.35
C ARG A 15 -0.15 26.46 6.23
N THR A 16 0.42 27.20 7.18
CA THR A 16 0.64 28.64 7.05
C THR A 16 1.94 28.90 6.26
N ARG A 17 1.83 29.69 5.19
CA ARG A 17 2.99 30.25 4.48
C ARG A 17 3.54 31.41 5.32
N GLY A 18 4.78 31.28 5.80
CA GLY A 18 5.54 32.36 6.41
C GLY A 18 6.71 32.77 5.52
N SER A 19 6.82 34.06 5.22
CA SER A 19 7.94 34.67 4.49
C SER A 19 9.22 34.82 5.33
N PRO A 20 10.40 34.95 4.69
CA PRO A 20 11.70 34.82 5.36
C PRO A 20 12.17 36.10 6.03
N CYS A 21 12.76 35.99 7.22
CA CYS A 21 13.67 37.01 7.77
C CYS A 21 15.07 36.44 7.91
N ALA A 22 16.04 37.20 7.40
CA ALA A 22 17.46 36.88 7.39
C ALA A 22 18.09 37.05 8.79
N GLY A 23 18.99 36.14 9.15
CA GLY A 23 19.85 36.24 10.33
C GLY A 23 20.79 35.06 10.36
N GLY A 24 22.03 35.23 9.86
CA GLY A 24 23.02 34.18 9.81
C GLY A 24 23.63 33.82 11.17
N LEU A 25 23.76 32.56 11.46
CA LEU A 25 24.72 31.92 12.34
C LEU A 25 25.05 30.57 11.79
N SER A 26 26.33 30.37 11.41
CA SER A 26 26.88 29.10 10.92
C SER A 26 26.91 28.08 12.05
N PHE A 27 26.15 26.99 11.88
CA PHE A 27 26.32 25.76 12.62
C PHE A 27 26.76 24.64 11.67
N PRO A 28 27.59 23.67 12.11
CA PRO A 28 28.11 22.63 11.24
C PRO A 28 26.97 21.76 10.72
N LEU A 29 27.01 21.50 9.40
CA LEU A 29 26.11 20.59 8.71
C LEU A 29 26.20 19.17 9.34
N MET A 30 25.36 18.89 10.32
CA MET A 30 24.86 17.55 10.52
C MET A 30 23.90 17.27 9.37
N LEU A 31 24.30 16.42 8.44
CA LEU A 31 23.42 15.82 7.45
C LEU A 31 22.35 15.00 8.17
N SER A 32 21.32 15.66 8.66
CA SER A 32 20.06 15.00 8.97
C SER A 32 19.49 14.53 7.65
N HIS A 33 19.68 13.28 7.33
CA HIS A 33 18.93 12.57 6.31
C HIS A 33 17.46 12.62 6.74
N GLN A 34 16.76 13.70 6.40
CA GLN A 34 15.31 13.73 6.50
C GLN A 34 14.79 12.66 5.57
N ARG A 35 14.40 11.52 6.16
CA ARG A 35 13.73 10.44 5.44
C ARG A 35 12.56 11.00 4.68
N PRO A 36 12.30 10.58 3.44
CA PRO A 36 11.10 10.96 2.74
C PRO A 36 9.89 10.59 3.60
N ALA A 37 9.25 11.59 4.15
CA ALA A 37 8.04 11.42 4.94
C ALA A 37 6.97 10.81 4.04
N GLY A 38 6.59 9.54 4.28
CA GLY A 38 5.46 8.95 3.62
C GLY A 38 5.59 7.52 3.09
N TRP A 39 6.79 6.89 3.08
CA TRP A 39 6.96 5.50 2.61
C TRP A 39 7.52 4.54 3.67
N ALA A 40 7.67 4.96 4.92
CA ALA A 40 8.21 4.11 5.98
C ALA A 40 7.39 2.83 6.20
N LEU A 41 6.06 2.93 6.12
CA LEU A 41 5.14 1.80 6.11
C LEU A 41 4.17 1.92 4.94
N CYS A 42 4.11 0.86 4.11
CA CYS A 42 3.22 0.78 2.95
C CYS A 42 2.42 -0.52 2.96
N VAL A 43 1.21 -0.50 2.37
CA VAL A 43 0.42 -1.69 2.06
C VAL A 43 0.45 -1.95 0.56
N ALA A 44 0.89 -3.15 0.17
CA ALA A 44 1.08 -3.51 -1.23
C ALA A 44 -0.21 -3.53 -2.03
N PRO A 45 -0.19 -3.14 -3.31
CA PRO A 45 -1.28 -3.36 -4.25
C PRO A 45 -1.55 -4.87 -4.41
N MET A 46 -2.78 -5.29 -4.17
CA MET A 46 -3.18 -6.70 -4.26
C MET A 46 -4.55 -6.81 -4.91
N ILE A 47 -4.60 -7.42 -6.10
CA ILE A 47 -5.84 -7.65 -6.86
C ILE A 47 -6.86 -8.41 -6.00
N ASP A 48 -8.11 -8.01 -6.06
CA ASP A 48 -9.26 -8.48 -5.28
C ASP A 48 -9.17 -8.22 -3.77
N TRP A 49 -8.08 -7.61 -3.27
CA TRP A 49 -7.87 -7.40 -1.84
C TRP A 49 -7.80 -5.93 -1.45
N THR A 50 -7.00 -5.11 -2.14
CA THR A 50 -6.81 -3.70 -1.73
C THR A 50 -7.75 -2.74 -2.44
N ASP A 51 -9.03 -3.10 -2.50
CA ASP A 51 -10.10 -2.19 -2.90
C ASP A 51 -10.32 -1.07 -1.86
N ARG A 52 -11.19 -0.11 -2.15
CA ARG A 52 -11.46 1.03 -1.27
C ARG A 52 -11.91 0.63 0.14
N HIS A 53 -12.63 -0.48 0.29
CA HIS A 53 -13.11 -0.93 1.60
C HIS A 53 -11.99 -1.51 2.45
N CYS A 54 -11.08 -2.25 1.83
CA CYS A 54 -9.86 -2.73 2.49
C CYS A 54 -8.96 -1.57 2.90
N ARG A 55 -8.76 -0.57 2.03
CA ARG A 55 -7.90 0.57 2.33
C ARG A 55 -8.48 1.42 3.45
N PHE A 56 -9.79 1.67 3.48
CA PHE A 56 -10.44 2.32 4.61
C PHE A 56 -10.18 1.56 5.92
N PHE A 57 -10.38 0.25 5.93
CA PHE A 57 -10.10 -0.60 7.09
C PHE A 57 -8.63 -0.54 7.53
N HIS A 58 -7.69 -0.66 6.59
CA HIS A 58 -6.26 -0.57 6.90
C HIS A 58 -5.85 0.81 7.43
N ARG A 59 -6.51 1.88 7.00
CA ARG A 59 -6.28 3.24 7.51
C ARG A 59 -6.60 3.36 9.00
N LEU A 60 -7.64 2.69 9.48
CA LEU A 60 -7.95 2.67 10.91
C LEU A 60 -6.83 2.00 11.73
N LEU A 61 -6.18 0.98 11.16
CA LEU A 61 -5.12 0.23 11.83
C LEU A 61 -3.74 0.89 11.74
N ALA A 62 -3.50 1.68 10.70
CA ALA A 62 -2.24 2.36 10.44
C ALA A 62 -2.48 3.76 9.87
N PRO A 63 -2.71 4.75 10.74
CA PRO A 63 -3.13 6.10 10.34
C PRO A 63 -2.19 6.82 9.39
N ARG A 64 -0.90 6.48 9.39
CA ARG A 64 0.14 7.12 8.57
C ARG A 64 0.71 6.24 7.47
N ALA A 65 0.28 4.98 7.37
CA ALA A 65 0.74 4.08 6.31
C ALA A 65 0.31 4.59 4.92
N ARG A 66 1.16 4.41 3.90
CA ARG A 66 0.78 4.65 2.52
C ARG A 66 0.04 3.45 1.96
N LEU A 67 -1.18 3.67 1.55
CA LEU A 67 -2.06 2.64 0.98
C LEU A 67 -2.00 2.69 -0.54
N TYR A 68 -2.08 1.54 -1.18
CA TYR A 68 -2.07 1.43 -2.64
C TYR A 68 -3.38 0.83 -3.13
N THR A 69 -3.87 1.32 -4.27
CA THR A 69 -4.98 0.68 -4.98
C THR A 69 -4.55 -0.71 -5.46
N GLU A 70 -5.49 -1.48 -5.95
CA GLU A 70 -5.18 -2.56 -6.87
C GLU A 70 -4.49 -2.00 -8.12
N MET A 71 -3.80 -2.86 -8.88
CA MET A 71 -3.26 -2.42 -10.18
C MET A 71 -4.40 -2.17 -11.17
N ILE A 72 -4.51 -0.94 -11.65
CA ILE A 72 -5.53 -0.51 -12.62
C ILE A 72 -4.86 -0.31 -13.97
N ALA A 73 -5.35 -1.01 -15.00
CA ALA A 73 -4.85 -0.82 -16.36
C ALA A 73 -5.26 0.56 -16.89
N THR A 74 -4.36 1.23 -17.62
CA THR A 74 -4.63 2.56 -18.21
C THR A 74 -5.91 2.59 -19.03
N GLY A 75 -6.18 1.53 -19.82
CA GLY A 75 -7.40 1.42 -20.62
C GLY A 75 -8.69 1.42 -19.81
N ALA A 76 -8.67 0.89 -18.58
CA ALA A 76 -9.84 0.90 -17.69
C ALA A 76 -10.20 2.32 -17.23
N ILE A 77 -9.20 3.17 -17.02
CA ILE A 77 -9.38 4.59 -16.65
C ILE A 77 -9.80 5.42 -17.86
N LEU A 78 -9.12 5.23 -19.00
CA LEU A 78 -9.26 6.13 -20.15
C LEU A 78 -10.50 5.85 -21.01
N TYR A 79 -10.97 4.60 -21.01
CA TYR A 79 -12.04 4.14 -21.91
C TYR A 79 -13.17 3.39 -21.17
N GLY A 80 -13.02 3.13 -19.88
CA GLY A 80 -13.99 2.48 -19.01
C GLY A 80 -14.69 3.46 -18.09
N ASP A 81 -15.28 2.92 -17.02
CA ASP A 81 -15.88 3.70 -15.92
C ASP A 81 -14.77 4.12 -14.95
N ALA A 82 -14.22 5.32 -15.16
CA ALA A 82 -13.14 5.86 -14.32
C ALA A 82 -13.58 5.98 -12.85
N ALA A 83 -14.82 6.38 -12.57
CA ALA A 83 -15.33 6.54 -11.20
C ALA A 83 -15.31 5.21 -10.44
N ARG A 84 -15.68 4.12 -11.09
CA ARG A 84 -15.63 2.77 -10.49
C ARG A 84 -14.23 2.38 -10.03
N HIS A 85 -13.19 2.84 -10.74
CA HIS A 85 -11.80 2.46 -10.49
C HIS A 85 -11.05 3.44 -9.60
N LEU A 86 -11.41 4.72 -9.65
CA LEU A 86 -10.66 5.80 -9.00
C LEU A 86 -11.32 6.32 -7.73
N ASP A 87 -12.60 5.99 -7.48
CA ASP A 87 -13.30 6.48 -6.29
C ASP A 87 -12.73 5.88 -5.00
N PHE A 88 -12.50 6.73 -4.00
CA PHE A 88 -11.98 6.36 -2.69
C PHE A 88 -12.54 7.29 -1.60
N ASP A 89 -12.43 6.87 -0.34
CA ASP A 89 -12.83 7.68 0.80
C ASP A 89 -11.71 8.66 1.18
N PRO A 90 -12.00 9.96 1.44
CA PRO A 90 -10.98 10.92 1.88
C PRO A 90 -10.17 10.48 3.12
N ALA A 91 -10.71 9.58 3.94
CA ALA A 91 -9.96 9.00 5.05
C ALA A 91 -8.80 8.10 4.60
N GLU A 92 -8.78 7.62 3.35
CA GLU A 92 -7.73 6.73 2.86
C GLU A 92 -6.37 7.41 2.64
N HIS A 93 -6.29 8.75 2.66
CA HIS A 93 -5.01 9.47 2.51
C HIS A 93 -3.98 9.14 3.61
N PRO A 94 -2.67 8.98 3.26
CA PRO A 94 -2.12 9.07 1.91
C PRO A 94 -2.37 7.78 1.11
N VAL A 95 -2.87 7.94 -0.13
CA VAL A 95 -3.22 6.84 -1.02
C VAL A 95 -2.57 6.97 -2.39
N ALA A 96 -2.01 5.88 -2.89
CA ALA A 96 -1.33 5.79 -4.19
C ALA A 96 -2.18 5.03 -5.21
N LEU A 97 -2.27 5.57 -6.43
CA LEU A 97 -2.85 4.89 -7.58
C LEU A 97 -1.78 4.04 -8.27
N GLN A 98 -1.94 2.70 -8.29
CA GLN A 98 -1.05 1.87 -9.07
C GLN A 98 -1.59 1.64 -10.48
N LEU A 99 -0.78 2.01 -11.49
CA LEU A 99 -1.08 1.86 -12.92
C LEU A 99 -0.37 0.64 -13.51
N GLY A 100 -1.07 -0.05 -14.41
CA GLY A 100 -0.52 -1.03 -15.33
C GLY A 100 -0.65 -0.55 -16.78
N GLY A 101 0.45 -0.51 -17.49
CA GLY A 101 0.53 -0.06 -18.89
C GLY A 101 1.97 0.02 -19.36
N ASN A 102 2.18 0.21 -20.64
CA ASN A 102 3.48 0.31 -21.30
C ASN A 102 3.53 1.41 -22.38
N GLU A 103 2.47 2.20 -22.52
CA GLU A 103 2.42 3.27 -23.51
C GLU A 103 2.54 4.62 -22.77
N PRO A 104 3.61 5.41 -23.01
CA PRO A 104 3.90 6.63 -22.25
C PRO A 104 2.77 7.65 -22.25
N HIS A 105 2.13 7.90 -23.39
CA HIS A 105 1.04 8.88 -23.48
C HIS A 105 -0.23 8.42 -22.74
N ALA A 106 -0.58 7.14 -22.80
CA ALA A 106 -1.72 6.60 -22.07
C ALA A 106 -1.47 6.64 -20.54
N LEU A 107 -0.24 6.32 -20.11
CA LEU A 107 0.17 6.42 -18.70
C LEU A 107 0.14 7.87 -18.21
N ALA A 108 0.62 8.83 -19.00
CA ALA A 108 0.54 10.26 -18.64
C ALA A 108 -0.91 10.73 -18.46
N ARG A 109 -1.83 10.33 -19.35
CA ARG A 109 -3.24 10.66 -19.24
C ARG A 109 -3.90 10.00 -18.02
N ALA A 110 -3.59 8.73 -17.74
CA ALA A 110 -4.09 8.02 -16.57
C ALA A 110 -3.52 8.60 -15.26
N ALA A 111 -2.24 8.99 -15.25
CA ALA A 111 -1.60 9.68 -14.13
C ALA A 111 -2.29 11.01 -13.82
N LYS A 112 -2.56 11.81 -14.87
CA LYS A 112 -3.31 13.06 -14.74
C LYS A 112 -4.70 12.83 -14.16
N ALA A 113 -5.42 11.83 -14.64
CA ALA A 113 -6.72 11.47 -14.07
C ALA A 113 -6.58 11.11 -12.57
N GLY A 114 -5.57 10.32 -12.18
CA GLY A 114 -5.32 10.00 -10.77
C GLY A 114 -5.05 11.23 -9.91
N ARG A 115 -4.19 12.16 -10.37
CA ARG A 115 -3.93 13.43 -9.70
C ARG A 115 -5.22 14.27 -9.54
N ASP A 116 -6.02 14.36 -10.59
CA ASP A 116 -7.25 15.15 -10.61
C ASP A 116 -8.33 14.54 -9.69
N TRP A 117 -8.29 13.20 -9.43
CA TRP A 117 -9.10 12.52 -8.42
C TRP A 117 -8.58 12.69 -6.99
N GLY A 118 -7.37 13.22 -6.81
CA GLY A 118 -6.80 13.54 -5.50
C GLY A 118 -5.85 12.50 -4.94
N TYR A 119 -5.35 11.55 -5.75
CA TYR A 119 -4.31 10.61 -5.29
C TYR A 119 -3.02 11.32 -4.91
N ASP A 120 -2.34 10.82 -3.86
CA ASP A 120 -1.09 11.39 -3.35
C ASP A 120 0.16 10.90 -4.10
N GLU A 121 0.02 9.86 -4.92
CA GLU A 121 1.12 9.22 -5.65
C GLU A 121 0.57 8.46 -6.86
N ILE A 122 1.35 8.43 -7.93
CA ILE A 122 1.18 7.50 -9.05
C ILE A 122 2.29 6.46 -8.99
N ASN A 123 1.93 5.19 -9.01
CA ASN A 123 2.89 4.09 -8.97
C ASN A 123 2.79 3.25 -10.25
N LEU A 124 3.92 3.01 -10.93
CA LEU A 124 3.97 2.12 -12.08
C LEU A 124 4.29 0.69 -11.66
N ASN A 125 3.50 -0.26 -12.14
CA ASN A 125 3.74 -1.68 -11.90
C ASN A 125 4.74 -2.26 -12.91
N CYS A 126 5.93 -2.61 -12.43
CA CYS A 126 6.97 -3.37 -13.15
C CYS A 126 7.30 -4.69 -12.43
N GLY A 127 6.34 -5.31 -11.73
CA GLY A 127 6.61 -6.48 -10.90
C GLY A 127 5.60 -7.63 -10.98
N CYS A 128 4.45 -7.44 -11.62
CA CYS A 128 3.42 -8.47 -11.73
C CYS A 128 3.77 -9.48 -12.84
N PRO A 129 3.92 -10.79 -12.54
CA PRO A 129 4.29 -11.81 -13.52
C PRO A 129 3.07 -12.55 -14.13
N SER A 130 1.83 -12.08 -13.92
CA SER A 130 0.65 -12.83 -14.38
C SER A 130 0.52 -12.85 -15.91
N ASP A 131 0.05 -13.96 -16.47
CA ASP A 131 -0.15 -14.14 -17.92
C ASP A 131 -1.04 -13.03 -18.53
N ARG A 132 -2.06 -12.62 -17.80
CA ARG A 132 -2.96 -11.54 -18.25
C ARG A 132 -2.21 -10.21 -18.43
N VAL A 133 -1.27 -9.94 -17.54
CA VAL A 133 -0.45 -8.73 -17.56
C VAL A 133 0.61 -8.84 -18.65
N GLN A 134 1.25 -10.01 -18.82
CA GLN A 134 2.22 -10.29 -19.86
C GLN A 134 1.60 -10.16 -21.27
N LYS A 135 0.36 -10.63 -21.47
CA LYS A 135 -0.38 -10.44 -22.74
C LYS A 135 -0.59 -8.97 -23.10
N GLY A 136 -0.67 -8.11 -22.08
CA GLY A 136 -0.72 -6.66 -22.24
C GLY A 136 0.66 -6.00 -22.36
N ALA A 137 1.75 -6.77 -22.38
CA ALA A 137 3.14 -6.32 -22.42
C ALA A 137 3.49 -5.31 -21.32
N PHE A 138 2.97 -5.48 -20.10
CA PHE A 138 3.30 -4.65 -18.93
C PHE A 138 3.54 -5.52 -17.68
N GLY A 139 3.84 -4.91 -16.54
CA GLY A 139 4.20 -5.61 -15.32
C GLY A 139 5.66 -6.05 -15.31
N ALA A 140 5.97 -7.27 -14.86
CA ALA A 140 7.35 -7.72 -14.65
C ALA A 140 8.19 -7.77 -15.94
N CYS A 141 7.58 -8.07 -17.10
CA CYS A 141 8.27 -8.10 -18.39
C CYS A 141 8.88 -6.74 -18.75
N LEU A 142 8.35 -5.63 -18.26
CA LEU A 142 8.92 -4.30 -18.49
C LEU A 142 10.33 -4.12 -17.90
N MET A 143 10.74 -4.97 -16.97
CA MET A 143 12.11 -4.89 -16.44
C MET A 143 13.18 -5.22 -17.49
N SER A 144 12.83 -5.91 -18.58
CA SER A 144 13.74 -6.11 -19.72
C SER A 144 13.83 -4.91 -20.69
N GLU A 145 12.99 -3.89 -20.48
CA GLU A 145 12.92 -2.71 -21.33
C GLU A 145 13.06 -1.40 -20.52
N PRO A 146 14.21 -1.20 -19.83
CA PRO A 146 14.39 -0.08 -18.91
C PRO A 146 14.23 1.29 -19.59
N ALA A 147 14.59 1.43 -20.86
CA ALA A 147 14.41 2.66 -21.62
C ALA A 147 12.91 2.99 -21.80
N LEU A 148 12.08 2.01 -22.14
CA LEU A 148 10.63 2.20 -22.25
C LEU A 148 10.01 2.59 -20.91
N VAL A 149 10.47 1.97 -19.81
CA VAL A 149 10.00 2.32 -18.46
C VAL A 149 10.40 3.75 -18.10
N ALA A 150 11.62 4.17 -18.45
CA ALA A 150 12.07 5.54 -18.27
C ALA A 150 11.20 6.54 -19.06
N ASP A 151 10.86 6.25 -20.31
CA ASP A 151 9.96 7.08 -21.12
C ASP A 151 8.55 7.16 -20.48
N CYS A 152 8.02 6.04 -20.00
CA CYS A 152 6.76 6.00 -19.28
C CYS A 152 6.78 6.86 -18.01
N VAL A 153 7.81 6.71 -17.19
CA VAL A 153 7.97 7.47 -15.93
C VAL A 153 8.13 8.95 -16.23
N LYS A 154 8.95 9.30 -17.21
CA LYS A 154 9.13 10.70 -17.63
C LYS A 154 7.81 11.31 -18.08
N ALA A 155 7.06 10.63 -18.96
CA ALA A 155 5.77 11.13 -19.43
C ALA A 155 4.75 11.33 -18.30
N MET A 156 4.70 10.43 -17.31
CA MET A 156 3.84 10.60 -16.14
C MET A 156 4.30 11.80 -15.28
N ARG A 157 5.61 11.93 -15.00
CA ARG A 157 6.16 13.04 -14.21
C ARG A 157 5.94 14.39 -14.85
N ASP A 158 6.02 14.48 -16.16
CA ASP A 158 5.75 15.72 -16.91
C ASP A 158 4.25 16.10 -16.84
N ALA A 159 3.37 15.14 -16.58
CA ALA A 159 1.91 15.34 -16.56
C ALA A 159 1.34 15.65 -15.14
N VAL A 160 2.09 15.37 -14.07
CA VAL A 160 1.61 15.55 -12.68
C VAL A 160 2.67 16.16 -11.77
N ASP A 161 2.22 16.83 -10.71
CA ASP A 161 3.03 17.45 -9.66
C ASP A 161 3.14 16.59 -8.38
N ILE A 162 2.57 15.39 -8.40
CA ILE A 162 2.67 14.40 -7.31
C ILE A 162 3.74 13.35 -7.61
N PRO A 163 4.30 12.65 -6.61
CA PRO A 163 5.32 11.64 -6.82
C PRO A 163 4.91 10.55 -7.81
N VAL A 164 5.82 10.21 -8.74
CA VAL A 164 5.73 9.04 -9.61
C VAL A 164 6.78 8.04 -9.18
N THR A 165 6.35 6.84 -8.79
CA THR A 165 7.17 5.79 -8.20
C THR A 165 7.10 4.49 -9.00
N VAL A 166 8.05 3.58 -8.81
CA VAL A 166 8.07 2.31 -9.53
C VAL A 166 8.11 1.14 -8.54
N LYS A 167 7.24 0.14 -8.76
CA LYS A 167 7.27 -1.12 -8.01
C LYS A 167 7.73 -2.25 -8.92
N HIS A 168 8.87 -2.85 -8.58
CA HIS A 168 9.56 -3.83 -9.43
C HIS A 168 10.03 -5.07 -8.67
N ARG A 169 10.55 -6.04 -9.39
CA ARG A 169 11.25 -7.24 -8.90
C ARG A 169 12.77 -7.02 -8.94
N ILE A 170 13.54 -8.04 -8.57
CA ILE A 170 15.00 -7.99 -8.57
C ILE A 170 15.66 -8.77 -9.72
N GLY A 171 14.87 -9.35 -10.59
CA GLY A 171 15.32 -10.12 -11.75
C GLY A 171 14.13 -10.73 -12.47
N LEU A 172 14.37 -11.27 -13.67
CA LEU A 172 13.41 -11.99 -14.50
C LEU A 172 13.89 -13.43 -14.72
N ASP A 173 12.96 -14.37 -14.66
CA ASP A 173 13.22 -15.77 -14.85
C ASP A 173 14.41 -16.25 -14.00
N TYR A 174 15.45 -16.76 -14.62
CA TYR A 174 16.66 -17.27 -13.95
C TYR A 174 17.84 -16.25 -13.96
N ASP A 175 17.62 -15.05 -14.49
CA ASP A 175 18.62 -13.99 -14.37
C ASP A 175 18.64 -13.46 -12.94
N GLU A 176 19.69 -13.80 -12.22
CA GLU A 176 19.94 -13.38 -10.83
C GLU A 176 21.06 -12.33 -10.75
N SER A 177 21.55 -11.82 -11.87
CA SER A 177 22.61 -10.81 -11.91
C SER A 177 22.16 -9.53 -11.21
N TYR A 178 23.05 -8.95 -10.42
CA TYR A 178 22.78 -7.66 -9.79
C TYR A 178 22.75 -6.53 -10.84
N GLU A 179 23.56 -6.64 -11.85
CA GLU A 179 23.68 -5.68 -12.97
C GLU A 179 22.33 -5.45 -13.63
N PHE A 180 21.54 -6.51 -13.85
CA PHE A 180 20.22 -6.40 -14.46
C PHE A 180 19.31 -5.41 -13.71
N VAL A 181 19.17 -5.58 -12.40
CA VAL A 181 18.28 -4.71 -11.60
C VAL A 181 18.93 -3.34 -11.33
N ARG A 182 20.26 -3.28 -11.19
CA ARG A 182 20.99 -2.01 -11.04
C ARG A 182 20.79 -1.12 -12.27
N ASP A 183 20.95 -1.68 -13.46
CA ASP A 183 20.85 -0.92 -14.72
C ASP A 183 19.40 -0.50 -14.99
N PHE A 184 18.41 -1.35 -14.64
CA PHE A 184 17.00 -0.97 -14.63
C PHE A 184 16.74 0.23 -13.73
N VAL A 185 17.17 0.15 -12.47
CA VAL A 185 16.97 1.24 -11.48
C VAL A 185 17.72 2.50 -11.92
N GLY A 186 18.98 2.37 -12.37
CA GLY A 186 19.79 3.49 -12.84
C GLY A 186 19.15 4.25 -14.01
N THR A 187 18.63 3.52 -15.01
CA THR A 187 17.95 4.10 -16.16
C THR A 187 16.69 4.86 -15.76
N VAL A 188 15.88 4.28 -14.89
CA VAL A 188 14.63 4.89 -14.43
C VAL A 188 14.89 6.04 -13.43
N HIS A 189 15.94 5.93 -12.61
CA HIS A 189 16.34 7.00 -11.70
C HIS A 189 16.86 8.23 -12.46
N ALA A 190 17.59 8.03 -13.56
CA ALA A 190 18.13 9.11 -14.38
C ALA A 190 17.06 10.05 -14.96
N VAL A 191 15.82 9.58 -15.15
CA VAL A 191 14.68 10.42 -15.55
C VAL A 191 13.91 10.99 -14.37
N GLY A 192 14.45 10.83 -13.14
CA GLY A 192 13.99 11.46 -11.91
C GLY A 192 12.99 10.63 -11.10
N CYS A 193 12.89 9.32 -11.30
CA CYS A 193 12.22 8.47 -10.32
C CYS A 193 13.03 8.42 -9.03
N GLU A 194 12.45 8.84 -7.91
CA GLU A 194 13.14 8.93 -6.63
C GLU A 194 12.75 7.83 -5.64
N VAL A 195 11.69 7.07 -5.91
CA VAL A 195 11.18 6.04 -4.99
C VAL A 195 10.95 4.73 -5.72
N PHE A 196 11.59 3.69 -5.22
CA PHE A 196 11.52 2.33 -5.74
C PHE A 196 10.99 1.36 -4.68
N ILE A 197 9.93 0.62 -5.01
CA ILE A 197 9.41 -0.44 -4.15
C ILE A 197 9.93 -1.78 -4.68
N VAL A 198 10.83 -2.41 -3.93
CA VAL A 198 11.57 -3.59 -4.37
C VAL A 198 10.95 -4.86 -3.80
N HIS A 199 10.24 -5.63 -4.63
CA HIS A 199 9.87 -6.99 -4.25
C HIS A 199 11.11 -7.89 -4.39
N ALA A 200 11.70 -8.27 -3.27
CA ALA A 200 13.01 -8.93 -3.18
C ALA A 200 13.03 -10.39 -3.67
N ARG A 201 12.35 -10.69 -4.77
CA ARG A 201 12.32 -11.97 -5.48
C ARG A 201 12.36 -11.74 -6.99
N ASN A 202 12.94 -12.67 -7.73
CA ASN A 202 12.78 -12.69 -9.18
C ASN A 202 11.30 -12.89 -9.57
N ALA A 203 10.93 -12.41 -10.75
CA ALA A 203 9.68 -12.76 -11.40
C ALA A 203 9.96 -13.88 -12.42
N VAL A 204 9.35 -15.04 -12.22
CA VAL A 204 9.38 -16.14 -13.21
C VAL A 204 8.16 -15.98 -14.12
N LEU A 205 8.40 -15.67 -15.39
CA LEU A 205 7.35 -15.32 -16.33
C LEU A 205 6.59 -16.56 -16.85
N LYS A 206 7.25 -17.72 -16.91
CA LYS A 206 6.65 -18.96 -17.40
C LYS A 206 6.81 -20.08 -16.41
N GLY A 207 5.74 -20.86 -16.19
CA GLY A 207 5.77 -22.07 -15.37
C GLY A 207 5.42 -21.87 -13.90
N LEU A 208 5.28 -20.64 -13.40
CA LEU A 208 4.81 -20.36 -12.04
C LEU A 208 3.57 -19.47 -12.06
N SER A 209 2.56 -19.88 -11.30
CA SER A 209 1.41 -19.02 -11.01
C SER A 209 1.82 -17.74 -10.25
N PRO A 210 0.98 -16.69 -10.22
CA PRO A 210 1.26 -15.51 -9.41
C PRO A 210 1.43 -15.80 -7.92
N LYS A 211 0.81 -16.86 -7.39
CA LYS A 211 0.97 -17.31 -6.00
C LYS A 211 2.38 -17.89 -5.80
N GLU A 212 2.78 -18.84 -6.64
CA GLU A 212 4.08 -19.50 -6.60
C GLU A 212 5.23 -18.48 -6.79
N ASN A 213 5.06 -17.48 -7.65
CA ASN A 213 5.98 -16.37 -7.84
C ASN A 213 6.21 -15.51 -6.58
N ARG A 214 5.37 -15.64 -5.56
CA ARG A 214 5.53 -14.99 -4.25
C ARG A 214 6.11 -15.91 -3.18
N GLU A 215 6.32 -17.19 -3.50
CA GLU A 215 6.73 -18.21 -2.54
C GLU A 215 8.01 -18.93 -2.95
N ILE A 216 8.11 -19.38 -4.21
CA ILE A 216 9.21 -20.23 -4.70
C ILE A 216 10.51 -19.46 -4.95
N PRO A 217 10.57 -18.36 -5.74
CA PRO A 217 11.83 -17.65 -5.93
C PRO A 217 12.38 -17.16 -4.58
N PRO A 218 13.69 -17.32 -4.31
CA PRO A 218 14.27 -16.97 -3.02
C PRO A 218 14.17 -15.45 -2.72
N LEU A 219 14.04 -15.11 -1.44
CA LEU A 219 14.16 -13.74 -0.97
C LEU A 219 15.62 -13.31 -0.93
N ARG A 220 15.96 -12.22 -1.63
CA ARG A 220 17.33 -11.66 -1.68
C ARG A 220 17.33 -10.21 -1.21
N TYR A 221 17.12 -9.99 0.08
CA TYR A 221 17.08 -8.65 0.69
C TYR A 221 18.38 -7.86 0.55
N HIS A 222 19.53 -8.55 0.43
CA HIS A 222 20.83 -7.92 0.21
C HIS A 222 20.85 -7.12 -1.10
N VAL A 223 20.12 -7.54 -2.14
CA VAL A 223 19.98 -6.81 -3.41
C VAL A 223 19.34 -5.43 -3.20
N ALA A 224 18.25 -5.37 -2.43
CA ALA A 224 17.61 -4.10 -2.11
C ALA A 224 18.53 -3.16 -1.32
N ARG A 225 19.30 -3.69 -0.36
CA ARG A 225 20.31 -2.90 0.39
C ARG A 225 21.44 -2.42 -0.51
N GLN A 226 21.90 -3.26 -1.44
CA GLN A 226 22.94 -2.86 -2.40
C GLN A 226 22.45 -1.75 -3.31
N LEU A 227 21.22 -1.82 -3.83
CA LEU A 227 20.60 -0.73 -4.60
C LEU A 227 20.58 0.57 -3.80
N LYS A 228 20.25 0.53 -2.50
CA LYS A 228 20.29 1.73 -1.64
C LYS A 228 21.69 2.31 -1.51
N ARG A 229 22.73 1.48 -1.43
CA ARG A 229 24.13 1.95 -1.38
C ARG A 229 24.58 2.56 -2.71
N ASP A 230 24.17 1.97 -3.85
CA ASP A 230 24.56 2.44 -5.18
C ASP A 230 23.77 3.70 -5.59
N PHE A 231 22.54 3.86 -5.10
CA PHE A 231 21.67 5.00 -5.34
C PHE A 231 21.21 5.68 -4.04
N PRO A 232 22.12 6.29 -3.27
CA PRO A 232 21.84 6.79 -1.92
C PRO A 232 20.78 7.91 -1.89
N GLN A 233 20.62 8.63 -2.98
CA GLN A 233 19.62 9.71 -3.11
C GLN A 233 18.21 9.18 -3.35
N ALA A 234 18.07 7.97 -3.89
CA ALA A 234 16.77 7.34 -4.09
C ALA A 234 16.29 6.65 -2.79
N SER A 235 14.98 6.57 -2.65
CA SER A 235 14.32 5.87 -1.55
C SER A 235 13.96 4.45 -1.98
N PHE A 236 14.30 3.49 -1.12
CA PHE A 236 14.03 2.07 -1.35
C PHE A 236 13.12 1.49 -0.28
N VAL A 237 11.95 1.02 -0.71
CA VAL A 237 10.95 0.37 0.13
C VAL A 237 11.00 -1.13 -0.08
N LEU A 238 11.32 -1.89 0.96
CA LEU A 238 11.42 -3.35 0.89
C LEU A 238 10.04 -4.00 0.88
N ASN A 239 9.83 -4.92 -0.06
CA ASN A 239 8.64 -5.76 -0.12
C ASN A 239 9.02 -7.23 -0.30
N GLY A 240 8.21 -8.13 0.22
CA GLY A 240 8.32 -9.60 0.07
C GLY A 240 8.71 -10.31 1.36
N GLY A 241 7.89 -11.29 1.77
CA GLY A 241 8.16 -12.17 2.91
C GLY A 241 8.12 -11.53 4.30
N LEU A 242 7.72 -10.28 4.42
CA LEU A 242 7.60 -9.58 5.70
C LEU A 242 6.29 -10.01 6.38
N VAL A 243 6.41 -10.74 7.49
CA VAL A 243 5.29 -11.35 8.22
C VAL A 243 5.20 -10.93 9.69
N GLU A 244 6.26 -10.33 10.25
CA GLU A 244 6.32 -9.90 11.65
C GLU A 244 6.83 -8.47 11.74
N ALA A 245 6.30 -7.69 12.67
CA ALA A 245 6.64 -6.29 12.88
C ALA A 245 8.14 -6.08 13.15
N GLY A 246 8.71 -6.82 14.09
CA GLY A 246 10.13 -6.72 14.43
C GLY A 246 11.05 -7.04 13.25
N SER A 247 10.72 -8.10 12.49
CA SER A 247 11.47 -8.44 11.27
C SER A 247 11.38 -7.36 10.21
N ALA A 248 10.18 -6.79 9.98
CA ALA A 248 9.99 -5.70 9.02
C ALA A 248 10.78 -4.46 9.43
N LEU A 249 10.71 -4.05 10.69
CA LEU A 249 11.40 -2.88 11.23
C LEU A 249 12.92 -2.99 11.20
N SER A 250 13.47 -4.20 11.33
CA SER A 250 14.94 -4.42 11.28
C SER A 250 15.56 -4.08 9.91
N HIS A 251 14.77 -3.97 8.86
CA HIS A 251 15.25 -3.62 7.51
C HIS A 251 15.36 -2.12 7.27
N ILE A 252 14.71 -1.30 8.07
CA ILE A 252 14.68 0.15 7.89
C ILE A 252 15.53 0.84 8.95
N GLY A 253 16.00 2.06 8.64
CA GLY A 253 16.89 2.80 9.51
C GLY A 253 16.36 3.03 10.93
N HIS A 254 15.06 2.97 11.17
CA HIS A 254 14.46 3.03 12.51
C HIS A 254 14.88 1.81 13.38
N GLY A 255 14.96 0.61 12.77
CA GLY A 255 15.46 -0.60 13.42
C GLY A 255 16.94 -0.88 13.18
N GLY A 256 17.74 0.12 12.74
CA GLY A 256 19.18 -0.04 12.43
C GLY A 256 19.45 -0.59 11.02
N GLY A 257 18.44 -0.75 10.18
CA GLY A 257 18.59 -1.15 8.77
C GLY A 257 18.98 0.01 7.85
N GLU A 258 19.20 -0.29 6.58
CA GLU A 258 19.68 0.66 5.57
C GLU A 258 18.55 1.25 4.71
N LEU A 259 17.37 0.62 4.67
CA LEU A 259 16.30 0.96 3.75
C LEU A 259 15.38 2.06 4.30
N ASP A 260 14.64 2.72 3.42
CA ASP A 260 13.82 3.88 3.77
C ASP A 260 12.39 3.50 4.21
N GLY A 261 11.96 2.27 3.90
CA GLY A 261 10.64 1.79 4.28
C GLY A 261 10.41 0.31 4.00
N VAL A 262 9.24 -0.15 4.42
CA VAL A 262 8.76 -1.51 4.21
C VAL A 262 7.34 -1.49 3.64
N MET A 263 7.05 -2.48 2.78
CA MET A 263 5.72 -2.68 2.23
C MET A 263 5.24 -4.10 2.53
N LEU A 264 4.16 -4.21 3.28
CA LEU A 264 3.54 -5.48 3.59
C LEU A 264 2.49 -5.83 2.52
N GLY A 265 2.46 -7.10 2.13
CA GLY A 265 1.45 -7.64 1.22
C GLY A 265 0.42 -8.50 1.97
N ARG A 266 0.46 -9.80 1.73
CA ARG A 266 -0.52 -10.77 2.24
C ARG A 266 -0.70 -10.71 3.75
N GLU A 267 0.35 -10.40 4.50
CA GLU A 267 0.29 -10.30 5.95
C GLU A 267 -0.63 -9.17 6.42
N ALA A 268 -0.55 -8.00 5.76
CA ALA A 268 -1.44 -6.88 6.05
C ALA A 268 -2.93 -7.24 5.87
N TYR A 269 -3.24 -8.22 5.01
CA TYR A 269 -4.60 -8.69 4.78
C TYR A 269 -5.00 -9.82 5.73
N GLN A 270 -4.10 -10.78 5.96
CA GLN A 270 -4.38 -12.00 6.73
C GLN A 270 -4.28 -11.80 8.25
N ARG A 271 -3.37 -10.92 8.70
CA ARG A 271 -3.17 -10.52 10.09
C ARG A 271 -3.01 -9.00 10.20
N PRO A 272 -4.06 -8.23 9.91
CA PRO A 272 -3.96 -6.78 9.74
C PRO A 272 -3.45 -6.03 10.97
N ARG A 273 -3.47 -6.64 12.16
CA ARG A 273 -2.88 -6.06 13.39
C ARG A 273 -1.37 -5.81 13.27
N VAL A 274 -0.66 -6.51 12.40
CA VAL A 274 0.76 -6.23 12.12
C VAL A 274 0.97 -4.77 11.67
N LEU A 275 -0.02 -4.18 11.00
CA LEU A 275 0.02 -2.77 10.60
C LEU A 275 -0.02 -1.84 11.82
N SER A 276 -0.84 -2.16 12.84
CA SER A 276 -0.89 -1.40 14.08
C SER A 276 0.41 -1.53 14.87
N GLU A 277 0.95 -2.73 14.97
CA GLU A 277 2.23 -3.01 15.64
C GLU A 277 3.37 -2.19 15.03
N ILE A 278 3.55 -2.24 13.71
CA ILE A 278 4.59 -1.47 13.02
C ILE A 278 4.31 0.04 13.14
N SER A 279 3.06 0.46 13.03
CA SER A 279 2.68 1.87 13.11
C SER A 279 2.99 2.46 14.48
N GLN A 280 2.78 1.71 15.55
CA GLN A 280 3.05 2.14 16.92
C GLN A 280 4.55 2.30 17.20
N GLU A 281 5.38 1.43 16.63
CA GLU A 281 6.83 1.53 16.73
C GLU A 281 7.40 2.71 15.91
N LEU A 282 6.86 2.93 14.70
CA LEU A 282 7.32 4.03 13.83
C LEU A 282 6.86 5.40 14.30
N TRP A 283 5.66 5.49 14.88
CA TRP A 283 4.99 6.74 15.22
C TRP A 283 4.26 6.62 16.58
N PRO A 284 5.01 6.46 17.69
CA PRO A 284 4.41 6.25 19.01
C PRO A 284 3.49 7.40 19.47
N GLU A 285 3.69 8.61 18.89
CA GLU A 285 2.84 9.77 19.16
C GLU A 285 1.49 9.73 18.41
N THR A 286 1.31 8.83 17.44
CA THR A 286 0.09 8.72 16.64
C THR A 286 -0.86 7.73 17.30
N PRO A 287 -2.03 8.15 17.81
CA PRO A 287 -2.98 7.23 18.42
C PRO A 287 -3.48 6.19 17.42
N ILE A 288 -3.48 4.94 17.82
CA ILE A 288 -4.09 3.84 17.07
C ILE A 288 -5.38 3.47 17.79
N PRO A 289 -6.52 3.42 17.09
CA PRO A 289 -7.79 3.04 17.69
C PRO A 289 -7.73 1.62 18.27
N ASP A 290 -8.35 1.44 19.42
CA ASP A 290 -8.58 0.11 20.00
C ASP A 290 -9.60 -0.71 19.19
N ASP A 291 -9.81 -1.95 19.57
CA ASP A 291 -10.71 -2.86 18.86
C ASP A 291 -12.14 -2.32 18.77
N GLU A 292 -12.65 -1.75 19.87
CA GLU A 292 -14.02 -1.22 19.93
C GLU A 292 -14.19 -0.03 18.99
N ALA A 293 -13.23 0.90 18.96
CA ALA A 293 -13.25 2.05 18.07
C ALA A 293 -13.13 1.63 16.58
N VAL A 294 -12.29 0.63 16.26
CA VAL A 294 -12.19 0.08 14.90
C VAL A 294 -13.51 -0.54 14.46
N ILE A 295 -14.15 -1.33 15.34
CA ILE A 295 -15.44 -1.97 15.04
C ILE A 295 -16.54 -0.93 14.87
N ALA A 296 -16.61 0.07 15.73
CA ALA A 296 -17.59 1.16 15.63
C ALA A 296 -17.43 1.94 14.31
N ALA A 297 -16.19 2.29 13.96
CA ALA A 297 -15.88 2.99 12.71
C ALA A 297 -16.25 2.16 11.47
N MET A 298 -15.93 0.86 11.47
CA MET A 298 -16.27 -0.03 10.36
C MET A 298 -17.76 -0.29 10.24
N THR A 299 -18.48 -0.35 11.37
CA THR A 299 -19.96 -0.50 11.38
C THR A 299 -20.63 0.75 10.77
N ALA A 300 -20.17 1.95 11.16
CA ALA A 300 -20.66 3.21 10.60
C ALA A 300 -20.36 3.31 9.10
N TYR A 301 -19.12 3.04 8.69
CA TYR A 301 -18.71 3.01 7.29
C TYR A 301 -19.55 2.01 6.47
N ALA A 302 -19.74 0.79 7.00
CA ALA A 302 -20.57 -0.23 6.34
C ALA A 302 -22.00 0.25 6.18
N GLY A 303 -22.57 0.94 7.17
CA GLY A 303 -23.91 1.55 7.09
C GLY A 303 -24.04 2.54 5.95
N GLU A 304 -23.07 3.45 5.81
CA GLU A 304 -23.04 4.41 4.70
C GLU A 304 -22.91 3.73 3.33
N GLN A 305 -22.03 2.71 3.22
CA GLN A 305 -21.82 2.00 1.96
C GLN A 305 -23.04 1.15 1.57
N VAL A 306 -23.65 0.46 2.54
CA VAL A 306 -24.88 -0.32 2.30
C VAL A 306 -26.03 0.57 1.86
N ALA A 307 -26.17 1.75 2.45
CA ALA A 307 -27.16 2.74 2.00
C ALA A 307 -26.94 3.22 0.54
N ARG A 308 -25.72 3.11 0.03
CA ARG A 308 -25.33 3.37 -1.37
C ARG A 308 -25.44 2.14 -2.27
N GLY A 309 -25.95 1.01 -1.76
CA GLY A 309 -26.15 -0.22 -2.51
C GLY A 309 -24.96 -1.17 -2.53
N VAL A 310 -23.90 -0.93 -1.75
CA VAL A 310 -22.77 -1.85 -1.63
C VAL A 310 -23.17 -3.04 -0.76
N PRO A 311 -23.00 -4.30 -1.20
CA PRO A 311 -23.29 -5.45 -0.35
C PRO A 311 -22.34 -5.51 0.85
N LEU A 312 -22.88 -5.76 2.06
CA LEU A 312 -22.09 -5.88 3.30
C LEU A 312 -20.93 -6.88 3.17
N ARG A 313 -21.16 -7.98 2.46
CA ARG A 313 -20.12 -9.00 2.18
C ARG A 313 -18.86 -8.45 1.50
N ALA A 314 -19.00 -7.39 0.68
CA ALA A 314 -17.87 -6.76 0.00
C ALA A 314 -16.97 -6.01 0.98
N ILE A 315 -17.51 -5.58 2.11
CA ILE A 315 -16.81 -4.82 3.15
C ILE A 315 -16.21 -5.78 4.20
N VAL A 316 -17.03 -6.64 4.79
CA VAL A 316 -16.61 -7.48 5.92
C VAL A 316 -15.57 -8.54 5.56
N ARG A 317 -15.47 -8.93 4.30
CA ARG A 317 -14.45 -9.89 3.83
C ARG A 317 -13.02 -9.45 4.16
N HIS A 318 -12.78 -8.15 4.26
CA HIS A 318 -11.47 -7.58 4.56
C HIS A 318 -11.13 -7.61 6.06
N MET A 319 -12.14 -7.79 6.91
CA MET A 319 -11.99 -7.78 8.37
C MET A 319 -11.77 -9.18 8.98
N LEU A 320 -11.87 -10.24 8.17
CA LEU A 320 -11.85 -11.64 8.67
C LEU A 320 -10.58 -11.98 9.45
N GLY A 321 -9.45 -11.36 9.10
CA GLY A 321 -8.15 -11.57 9.73
C GLY A 321 -7.91 -10.77 11.03
N LEU A 322 -8.79 -9.82 11.38
CA LEU A 322 -8.55 -8.82 12.44
C LEU A 322 -8.18 -9.44 13.79
N PHE A 323 -8.85 -10.52 14.17
CA PHE A 323 -8.66 -11.20 15.44
C PHE A 323 -7.90 -12.54 15.33
N ASN A 324 -7.08 -12.71 14.29
CA ASN A 324 -6.28 -13.93 14.14
C ASN A 324 -5.42 -14.17 15.39
N GLY A 325 -5.45 -15.43 15.91
CA GLY A 325 -4.73 -15.82 17.14
C GLY A 325 -5.45 -15.50 18.45
N GLN A 326 -6.56 -14.76 18.42
CA GLN A 326 -7.32 -14.39 19.63
C GLN A 326 -8.47 -15.34 19.93
N GLY A 327 -8.96 -15.32 21.18
CA GLY A 327 -10.20 -15.97 21.58
C GLY A 327 -11.39 -15.42 20.79
N GLY A 328 -12.30 -16.33 20.34
CA GLY A 328 -13.45 -15.92 19.55
C GLY A 328 -13.20 -15.69 18.04
N ALA A 329 -11.96 -15.64 17.56
CA ALA A 329 -11.61 -15.41 16.16
C ALA A 329 -12.29 -16.37 15.16
N ARG A 330 -12.50 -17.64 15.57
CA ARG A 330 -13.23 -18.60 14.73
C ARG A 330 -14.69 -18.19 14.54
N ARG A 331 -15.35 -17.75 15.60
CA ARG A 331 -16.75 -17.32 15.56
C ARG A 331 -16.91 -16.03 14.78
N TRP A 332 -15.98 -15.06 14.97
CA TRP A 332 -15.88 -13.86 14.17
C TRP A 332 -15.88 -14.16 12.66
N ARG A 333 -14.95 -14.99 12.21
CA ARG A 333 -14.87 -15.37 10.79
C ARG A 333 -16.12 -16.09 10.32
N GLN A 334 -16.66 -17.02 11.13
CA GLN A 334 -17.87 -17.76 10.80
C GLN A 334 -19.06 -16.83 10.57
N MET A 335 -19.30 -15.87 11.46
CA MET A 335 -20.43 -14.94 11.35
C MET A 335 -20.28 -14.02 10.13
N LEU A 336 -19.10 -13.45 9.91
CA LEU A 336 -18.85 -12.52 8.79
C LEU A 336 -18.68 -13.22 7.43
N SER A 337 -18.70 -14.55 7.37
CA SER A 337 -18.71 -15.33 6.12
C SER A 337 -19.97 -16.16 5.92
N ASP A 338 -20.92 -16.13 6.87
CA ASP A 338 -22.18 -16.87 6.76
C ASP A 338 -23.12 -16.15 5.76
N SER A 339 -23.43 -16.83 4.65
CA SER A 339 -24.26 -16.28 3.58
C SER A 339 -25.68 -15.93 4.05
N ARG A 340 -26.22 -16.63 5.07
CA ARG A 340 -27.58 -16.37 5.62
C ARG A 340 -27.58 -15.07 6.43
N LEU A 341 -26.56 -14.85 7.26
CA LEU A 341 -26.44 -13.62 8.04
C LEU A 341 -26.16 -12.42 7.11
N LEU A 342 -25.31 -12.60 6.10
CA LEU A 342 -24.98 -11.56 5.12
C LEU A 342 -26.14 -11.23 4.17
N ALA A 343 -27.11 -12.13 3.99
CA ALA A 343 -28.29 -11.88 3.16
C ALA A 343 -29.17 -10.73 3.68
N ALA A 344 -29.18 -10.49 5.00
CA ALA A 344 -29.88 -9.37 5.60
C ALA A 344 -29.27 -8.01 5.27
N ASN A 345 -28.01 -7.99 4.82
CA ASN A 345 -27.23 -6.80 4.49
C ASN A 345 -27.20 -5.76 5.63
N ASP A 346 -27.25 -6.23 6.88
CA ASP A 346 -27.30 -5.40 8.09
C ASP A 346 -25.92 -5.17 8.67
N PRO A 347 -25.40 -3.92 8.71
CA PRO A 347 -24.10 -3.57 9.30
C PRO A 347 -23.96 -3.90 10.78
N ALA A 348 -25.05 -4.04 11.54
CA ALA A 348 -25.03 -4.44 12.96
C ALA A 348 -24.34 -5.80 13.16
N LEU A 349 -24.36 -6.68 12.15
CA LEU A 349 -23.65 -7.96 12.17
C LEU A 349 -22.16 -7.83 12.56
N ILE A 350 -21.50 -6.71 12.26
CA ILE A 350 -20.10 -6.45 12.63
C ILE A 350 -19.98 -6.36 14.17
N GLY A 351 -20.84 -5.58 14.80
CA GLY A 351 -20.90 -5.44 16.27
C GLY A 351 -21.28 -6.75 16.99
N ASP A 352 -22.25 -7.48 16.43
CA ASP A 352 -22.67 -8.79 16.97
C ASP A 352 -21.51 -9.79 16.92
N ALA A 353 -20.79 -9.86 15.82
CA ALA A 353 -19.62 -10.72 15.69
C ALA A 353 -18.49 -10.32 16.66
N TRP A 354 -18.24 -9.02 16.85
CA TRP A 354 -17.29 -8.51 17.83
C TRP A 354 -17.66 -8.90 19.27
N SER A 355 -18.94 -8.84 19.64
CA SER A 355 -19.39 -9.22 20.98
C SER A 355 -18.94 -10.63 21.39
N THR A 356 -18.84 -11.56 20.43
CA THR A 356 -18.36 -12.93 20.69
C THR A 356 -16.86 -12.98 21.00
N VAL A 357 -16.04 -12.12 20.37
CA VAL A 357 -14.60 -11.98 20.65
C VAL A 357 -14.39 -11.33 22.00
N ALA A 358 -15.07 -10.23 22.27
CA ALA A 358 -14.98 -9.49 23.53
C ALA A 358 -15.34 -10.38 24.76
N GLN A 359 -16.38 -11.23 24.62
CA GLN A 359 -16.75 -12.19 25.67
C GLN A 359 -15.68 -13.26 25.89
N ALA A 360 -15.11 -13.80 24.80
CA ALA A 360 -14.05 -14.82 24.89
C ALA A 360 -12.78 -14.26 25.55
N ASN A 361 -12.42 -13.02 25.24
CA ASN A 361 -11.26 -12.35 25.84
C ASN A 361 -11.47 -12.06 27.33
N ARG A 362 -12.67 -11.60 27.74
CA ARG A 362 -13.00 -11.41 29.15
C ARG A 362 -12.91 -12.72 29.99
N ARG A 363 -13.38 -13.85 29.43
CA ARG A 363 -13.27 -15.16 30.08
C ARG A 363 -11.84 -15.68 30.22
N ARG A 364 -10.91 -15.21 29.45
CA ARG A 364 -9.48 -15.57 29.54
C ARG A 364 -8.72 -14.70 30.54
N ALA A 365 -9.18 -13.47 30.76
CA ALA A 365 -8.60 -12.54 31.72
C ALA A 365 -9.09 -12.73 33.15
N ALA A 366 -10.22 -13.45 33.37
CA ALA A 366 -10.77 -13.89 34.67
C ALA A 366 -10.26 -15.28 35.04
#